data_4d748557b3761b70924416d22db6d4e8
#
_entry.id   4d748557b3761b70924416d22db6d4e8
#
_cell.length_a   1.000
_cell.length_b   1.000
_cell.length_c   1.000
_cell.angle_alpha   90.00
_cell.angle_beta   90.00
_cell.angle_gamma   90.00
#
_symmetry.space_group_name_H-M   'P 1'
#
loop_
_entity.id
_entity.type
_entity.pdbx_description
1 polymer ?
#
loop_
_entity_poly.entity_id
_entity_poly.type
_entity_poly.pdbx_seq_one_letter_code
_entity_poly.pdbx_strand_id
1 'polypeptide(L)'
;MSNRTIILQINRHDKTEQHSFECQVVIIGNDRNYVLDSTTQNLSDFTPGCKVFDDGVLYRIKEIWYSPDSRYAFLNVYRDLPV
;
A
#
# COMPACT_ATOMS: atom_id res chain seq x y z
N MET A 1 -13.94 3.65 -12.40
CA MET A 1 -12.88 4.08 -11.47
C MET A 1 -11.53 3.92 -12.13
N SER A 2 -10.69 4.91 -11.97
CA SER A 2 -9.36 4.87 -12.57
C SER A 2 -8.39 4.13 -11.64
N ASN A 3 -7.55 3.31 -12.25
CA ASN A 3 -6.45 2.70 -11.53
C ASN A 3 -5.36 3.75 -11.29
N ARG A 4 -4.66 3.60 -10.17
CA ARG A 4 -3.47 4.42 -9.87
C ARG A 4 -2.29 3.52 -9.64
N THR A 5 -1.12 4.11 -9.79
CA THR A 5 0.13 3.42 -9.47
C THR A 5 0.69 4.03 -8.19
N ILE A 6 0.99 3.17 -7.24
CA ILE A 6 1.66 3.57 -6.00
C ILE A 6 3.01 2.88 -5.92
N ILE A 7 3.89 3.44 -5.11
CA ILE A 7 5.21 2.85 -4.87
C ILE A 7 5.28 2.42 -3.42
N LEU A 8 5.56 1.14 -3.20
CA LEU A 8 5.79 0.59 -1.88
C LEU A 8 7.29 0.44 -1.67
N GLN A 9 7.77 0.92 -0.54
CA GLN A 9 9.18 0.88 -0.20
C GLN A 9 9.40 -0.14 0.92
N ILE A 10 10.40 -0.98 0.75
CA ILE A 10 10.81 -1.95 1.76
C ILE A 10 12.31 -1.80 2.01
N ASN A 11 12.70 -1.93 3.26
CA ASN A 11 14.10 -1.94 3.65
C ASN A 11 14.53 -3.38 3.94
N ARG A 12 15.53 -3.86 3.20
CA ARG A 12 16.10 -5.19 3.40
C ARG A 12 17.59 -5.05 3.62
N HIS A 13 18.05 -5.50 4.77
CA HIS A 13 19.46 -5.38 5.14
C HIS A 13 19.90 -3.93 4.95
N ASP A 14 20.85 -3.68 4.08
CA ASP A 14 21.35 -2.33 3.82
C ASP A 14 20.75 -1.70 2.57
N LYS A 15 19.71 -2.32 2.01
CA LYS A 15 19.13 -1.87 0.75
C LYS A 15 17.71 -1.40 0.94
N THR A 16 17.37 -0.31 0.27
CA THR A 16 16.00 0.15 0.13
C THR A 16 15.51 -0.22 -1.26
N GLU A 17 14.41 -0.97 -1.31
CA GLU A 17 13.79 -1.39 -2.56
C GLU A 17 12.46 -0.69 -2.72
N GLN A 18 12.16 -0.28 -3.94
CA GLN A 18 10.87 0.33 -4.27
C GLN A 18 10.22 -0.49 -5.36
N HIS A 19 8.94 -0.78 -5.17
CA HIS A 19 8.15 -1.57 -6.11
C HIS A 19 6.88 -0.83 -6.47
N SER A 20 6.55 -0.81 -7.76
CA SER A 20 5.32 -0.17 -8.25
C SER A 20 4.18 -1.17 -8.24
N PHE A 21 3.01 -0.72 -7.78
CA PHE A 21 1.81 -1.54 -7.75
C PHE A 21 0.64 -0.76 -8.33
N GLU A 22 -0.19 -1.44 -9.08
CA GLU A 22 -1.45 -0.86 -9.54
C GLU A 22 -2.52 -1.12 -8.48
N CYS A 23 -3.32 -0.12 -8.22
CA CYS A 23 -4.34 -0.20 -7.19
C CYS A 23 -5.51 0.72 -7.48
N GLN A 24 -6.56 0.56 -6.69
CA GLN A 24 -7.67 1.50 -6.60
C GLN A 24 -7.65 2.12 -5.22
N VAL A 25 -8.12 3.36 -5.13
CA VAL A 25 -8.19 4.07 -3.85
C VAL A 25 -9.63 4.09 -3.38
N VAL A 26 -9.83 3.68 -2.12
CA VAL A 26 -11.14 3.75 -1.47
C VAL A 26 -10.96 4.53 -0.18
N ILE A 27 -11.76 5.59 -0.04
CA ILE A 27 -11.73 6.42 1.16
C ILE A 27 -13.00 6.13 1.96
N ILE A 28 -12.81 5.70 3.20
CA ILE A 28 -13.90 5.40 4.12
C ILE A 28 -13.72 6.29 5.33
N GLY A 29 -14.60 7.30 5.45
CA GLY A 29 -14.43 8.31 6.49
C GLY A 29 -13.13 9.09 6.29
N ASN A 30 -12.24 9.02 7.27
CA ASN A 30 -10.92 9.64 7.19
C ASN A 30 -9.82 8.66 6.78
N ASP A 31 -10.18 7.40 6.57
CA ASP A 31 -9.22 6.35 6.27
C ASP A 31 -9.07 6.17 4.77
N ARG A 32 -7.81 6.12 4.34
CA ARG A 32 -7.47 5.82 2.94
C ARG A 32 -7.06 4.36 2.84
N ASN A 33 -7.66 3.67 1.87
CA ASN A 33 -7.35 2.27 1.62
C ASN A 33 -6.97 2.10 0.15
N TYR A 34 -5.90 1.34 -0.09
CA TYR A 34 -5.51 0.94 -1.43
C TYR A 34 -5.93 -0.51 -1.63
N VAL A 35 -6.64 -0.77 -2.70
CA VAL A 35 -7.11 -2.11 -3.04
C VAL A 35 -6.28 -2.63 -4.19
N LEU A 36 -5.55 -3.72 -3.95
CA LEU A 36 -4.66 -4.33 -4.93
C LEU A 36 -5.14 -5.75 -5.24
N ASP A 37 -4.87 -6.15 -6.49
CA ASP A 37 -5.11 -7.53 -6.91
C ASP A 37 -3.95 -8.39 -6.42
N SER A 38 -4.20 -9.22 -5.41
CA SER A 38 -3.16 -10.06 -4.82
C SER A 38 -2.88 -11.33 -5.62
N THR A 39 -3.63 -11.58 -6.68
CA THR A 39 -3.36 -12.73 -7.57
C THR A 39 -2.23 -12.45 -8.54
N THR A 40 -2.02 -11.18 -8.89
CA THR A 40 -1.01 -10.76 -9.85
C THR A 40 0.14 -10.00 -9.22
N GLN A 41 0.00 -9.58 -7.96
CA GLN A 41 0.98 -8.77 -7.27
C GLN A 41 1.31 -9.39 -5.91
N ASN A 42 2.60 -9.63 -5.67
CA ASN A 42 3.05 -10.26 -4.45
C ASN A 42 3.31 -9.19 -3.38
N LEU A 43 2.56 -9.26 -2.30
CA LEU A 43 2.64 -8.31 -1.20
C LEU A 43 3.22 -8.93 0.08
N SER A 44 3.75 -10.15 -0.01
CA SER A 44 4.17 -10.89 1.19
C SER A 44 5.33 -10.24 1.93
N ASP A 45 6.11 -9.40 1.25
CA ASP A 45 7.26 -8.74 1.86
C ASP A 45 6.91 -7.43 2.56
N PHE A 46 5.67 -6.98 2.45
CA PHE A 46 5.26 -5.71 3.01
C PHE A 46 4.53 -5.91 4.32
N THR A 47 4.83 -5.07 5.29
CA THR A 47 4.30 -5.15 6.65
C THR A 47 3.83 -3.77 7.09
N PRO A 48 3.05 -3.69 8.17
CA PRO A 48 2.73 -2.37 8.75
C PRO A 48 4.00 -1.57 9.02
N GLY A 49 3.94 -0.28 8.73
CA GLY A 49 5.08 0.63 8.87
C GLY A 49 5.83 0.90 7.57
N CYS A 50 5.64 0.09 6.54
CA CYS A 50 6.27 0.34 5.24
C CYS A 50 5.76 1.64 4.63
N LYS A 51 6.65 2.32 3.90
CA LYS A 51 6.31 3.59 3.23
C LYS A 51 5.56 3.33 1.93
N VAL A 52 4.58 4.18 1.68
CA VAL A 52 3.78 4.16 0.45
C VAL A 52 3.84 5.56 -0.15
N PHE A 53 4.22 5.65 -1.41
CA PHE A 53 4.25 6.92 -2.13
C PHE A 53 3.15 6.93 -3.17
N ASP A 54 2.26 7.92 -3.07
CA ASP A 54 1.17 8.11 -4.01
C ASP A 54 1.19 9.56 -4.47
N ASP A 55 1.56 9.77 -5.73
CA ASP A 55 1.60 11.09 -6.36
C ASP A 55 2.43 12.08 -5.53
N GLY A 56 3.58 11.63 -5.06
CA GLY A 56 4.50 12.45 -4.28
C GLY A 56 4.14 12.61 -2.81
N VAL A 57 3.04 12.02 -2.38
CA VAL A 57 2.61 12.09 -0.99
C VAL A 57 3.02 10.81 -0.26
N LEU A 58 3.60 10.96 0.91
CA LEU A 58 4.08 9.84 1.71
C LEU A 58 3.00 9.37 2.69
N TYR A 59 2.70 8.09 2.59
CA TYR A 59 1.84 7.38 3.53
C TYR A 59 2.61 6.23 4.15
N ARG A 60 2.09 5.69 5.25
CA ARG A 60 2.60 4.47 5.85
C ARG A 60 1.47 3.47 5.99
N ILE A 61 1.80 2.19 5.85
CA ILE A 61 0.83 1.12 6.02
C ILE A 61 0.50 1.00 7.52
N LYS A 62 -0.77 1.09 7.84
CA LYS A 62 -1.27 0.86 9.19
C LYS A 62 -1.64 -0.61 9.38
N GLU A 63 -2.41 -1.14 8.44
CA GLU A 63 -2.88 -2.52 8.47
C GLU A 63 -2.99 -3.06 7.05
N ILE A 64 -2.86 -4.37 6.92
CA ILE A 64 -3.04 -5.06 5.65
C ILE A 64 -4.08 -6.15 5.88
N TRP A 65 -5.15 -6.12 5.07
CA TRP A 65 -6.18 -7.13 5.11
C TRP A 65 -6.31 -7.79 3.76
N TYR A 66 -6.72 -9.06 3.77
CA TYR A 66 -7.01 -9.79 2.55
C TYR A 66 -8.49 -10.13 2.49
N SER A 67 -9.05 -10.14 1.29
CA SER A 67 -10.42 -10.60 1.10
C SER A 67 -10.51 -12.09 1.45
N PRO A 68 -11.74 -12.59 1.77
CA PRO A 68 -11.90 -14.01 2.14
C PRO A 68 -11.41 -14.99 1.09
N ASP A 69 -11.48 -14.62 -0.19
CA ASP A 69 -11.00 -15.45 -1.30
C ASP A 69 -9.53 -15.19 -1.64
N SER A 70 -8.86 -14.30 -0.91
CA SER A 70 -7.46 -13.92 -1.09
C SER A 70 -7.15 -13.30 -2.46
N ARG A 71 -8.17 -12.78 -3.15
CA ARG A 71 -7.98 -12.14 -4.46
C ARG A 71 -7.54 -10.70 -4.35
N TYR A 72 -7.90 -10.04 -3.26
CA TYR A 72 -7.62 -8.63 -3.06
C TYR A 72 -6.92 -8.41 -1.74
N ALA A 73 -6.00 -7.45 -1.74
CA ALA A 73 -5.36 -6.96 -0.53
C ALA A 73 -5.82 -5.52 -0.30
N PHE A 74 -6.09 -5.19 0.94
CA PHE A 74 -6.50 -3.86 1.35
C PHE A 74 -5.39 -3.28 2.23
N LEU A 75 -4.75 -2.22 1.74
CA LEU A 75 -3.72 -1.52 2.50
C LEU A 75 -4.37 -0.31 3.15
N ASN A 76 -4.63 -0.40 4.44
CA ASN A 76 -5.09 0.76 5.21
C ASN A 76 -3.87 1.58 5.57
N VAL A 77 -3.84 2.83 5.15
CA VAL A 77 -2.68 3.70 5.31
C VAL A 77 -3.06 4.98 6.04
N TYR A 78 -2.06 5.59 6.62
CA TYR A 78 -2.19 6.92 7.21
C TYR A 78 -1.11 7.82 6.61
N ARG A 79 -1.43 9.11 6.56
CA ARG A 79 -0.49 10.08 6.02
C ARG A 79 0.64 10.31 7.03
N ASP A 80 1.88 10.14 6.57
CA ASP A 80 3.05 10.40 7.41
C ASP A 80 3.39 11.88 7.32
N LEU A 81 2.90 12.63 8.29
CA LEU A 81 3.13 14.07 8.35
C LEU A 81 4.36 14.35 9.19
N PRO A 82 5.22 15.28 8.73
CA PRO A 82 6.32 15.71 9.57
C PRO A 82 5.77 16.43 10.82
N VAL A 83 6.37 16.12 11.93
CA VAL A 83 5.99 16.71 13.21
C VAL A 83 6.79 17.98 13.45
#